data_c5b7c9d83cdfd3047b6d619755aba10a
#
_entry.id   c5b7c9d83cdfd3047b6d619755aba10a
#
_cell.length_a   1.000
_cell.length_b   1.000
_cell.length_c   1.000
_cell.angle_alpha   90.00
_cell.angle_beta   90.00
_cell.angle_gamma   90.00
#
_symmetry.space_group_name_H-M   'P 1'
#
loop_
_entity.id
_entity.type
_entity.pdbx_description
1 polymer ?
#
loop_
_entity_poly.entity_id
_entity_poly.type
_entity_poly.pdbx_seq_one_letter_code
_entity_poly.pdbx_strand_id
1 'polypeptide(L)'
;MTYTTTIREMTSCFMQMLQRIEETGEIELLVELFSNDAELMNLAMLEPLKGKEGAHQFWDKYLSVFDQIHSEFTNVIENNDASVLEWVSKGTLSSSEEITYRGVSVLEFNNGKVQRFRTYYDSAAFLPQGAKHV
;
A
#
# COMPACT_ATOMS: atom_id res chain seq x y z
N MET A 1 -29.37 1.56 -16.68
CA MET A 1 -28.96 2.04 -15.34
C MET A 1 -27.43 2.02 -15.21
N THR A 2 -26.88 3.12 -14.80
CA THR A 2 -25.42 3.21 -14.62
C THR A 2 -25.07 2.82 -13.19
N TYR A 3 -24.14 1.88 -13.06
CA TYR A 3 -23.63 1.47 -11.76
C TYR A 3 -22.43 2.33 -11.40
N THR A 4 -22.47 2.95 -10.22
CA THR A 4 -21.36 3.77 -9.72
C THR A 4 -20.71 3.10 -8.51
N THR A 5 -19.41 2.85 -8.62
CA THR A 5 -18.64 2.28 -7.52
C THR A 5 -18.36 3.36 -6.47
N THR A 6 -18.67 3.07 -5.23
CA THR A 6 -18.49 4.02 -4.13
C THR A 6 -17.03 4.01 -3.66
N ILE A 7 -16.65 5.09 -2.96
CA ILE A 7 -15.32 5.17 -2.31
C ILE A 7 -15.14 4.01 -1.33
N ARG A 8 -16.19 3.67 -0.58
CA ARG A 8 -16.13 2.54 0.36
C ARG A 8 -15.84 1.22 -0.35
N GLU A 9 -16.51 0.97 -1.48
CA GLU A 9 -16.29 -0.25 -2.23
C GLU A 9 -14.88 -0.30 -2.82
N MET A 10 -14.39 0.80 -3.36
CA MET A 10 -13.03 0.88 -3.90
C MET A 10 -11.98 0.70 -2.80
N THR A 11 -12.20 1.32 -1.65
CA THR A 11 -11.31 1.20 -0.49
C THR A 11 -11.28 -0.24 0.02
N SER A 12 -12.44 -0.87 0.13
CA SER A 12 -12.54 -2.26 0.56
C SER A 12 -11.83 -3.19 -0.41
N CYS A 13 -12.00 -2.96 -1.70
CA CYS A 13 -11.33 -3.73 -2.74
C CYS A 13 -9.81 -3.57 -2.64
N PHE A 14 -9.33 -2.34 -2.44
CA PHE A 14 -7.90 -2.08 -2.27
C PHE A 14 -7.33 -2.87 -1.07
N MET A 15 -8.00 -2.81 0.07
CA MET A 15 -7.53 -3.51 1.27
C MET A 15 -7.48 -5.03 1.04
N GLN A 16 -8.51 -5.58 0.40
CA GLN A 16 -8.56 -7.02 0.11
C GLN A 16 -7.45 -7.42 -0.87
N MET A 17 -7.23 -6.63 -1.91
CA MET A 17 -6.20 -6.96 -2.91
C MET A 17 -4.80 -6.79 -2.34
N LEU A 18 -4.57 -5.82 -1.46
CA LEU A 18 -3.28 -5.69 -0.80
C LEU A 18 -2.97 -6.95 0.03
N GLN A 19 -3.93 -7.39 0.84
CA GLN A 19 -3.76 -8.61 1.62
C GLN A 19 -3.55 -9.82 0.72
N ARG A 20 -4.22 -9.84 -0.44
CA ARG A 20 -4.11 -10.94 -1.38
C ARG A 20 -2.71 -11.02 -2.00
N ILE A 21 -2.14 -9.88 -2.42
CA ILE A 21 -0.79 -9.91 -2.98
C ILE A 21 0.26 -10.27 -1.93
N GLU A 22 0.00 -9.93 -0.67
CA GLU A 22 0.88 -10.33 0.43
C GLU A 22 0.89 -11.85 0.61
N GLU A 23 -0.23 -12.51 0.32
CA GLU A 23 -0.33 -13.96 0.40
C GLU A 23 0.22 -14.68 -0.85
N THR A 24 -0.05 -14.14 -2.03
CA THR A 24 0.17 -14.85 -3.29
C THR A 24 1.37 -14.34 -4.10
N GLY A 25 1.78 -13.10 -3.90
CA GLY A 25 2.79 -12.46 -4.73
C GLY A 25 2.29 -11.99 -6.09
N GLU A 26 1.00 -12.14 -6.37
CA GLU A 26 0.41 -11.76 -7.66
C GLU A 26 0.07 -10.28 -7.70
N ILE A 27 1.09 -9.43 -7.83
CA ILE A 27 0.92 -7.98 -7.70
C ILE A 27 -0.05 -7.37 -8.70
N GLU A 28 -0.29 -8.03 -9.83
CA GLU A 28 -1.23 -7.53 -10.84
C GLU A 28 -2.64 -7.36 -10.30
N LEU A 29 -3.03 -8.14 -9.30
CA LEU A 29 -4.34 -8.01 -8.65
C LEU A 29 -4.53 -6.61 -8.05
N LEU A 30 -3.45 -6.03 -7.53
CA LEU A 30 -3.48 -4.70 -6.94
C LEU A 30 -3.24 -3.61 -8.00
N VAL A 31 -2.31 -3.86 -8.93
CA VAL A 31 -1.96 -2.92 -10.00
C VAL A 31 -3.20 -2.54 -10.83
N GLU A 32 -4.09 -3.49 -11.05
CA GLU A 32 -5.32 -3.25 -11.83
C GLU A 32 -6.23 -2.18 -11.21
N LEU A 33 -6.12 -1.92 -9.92
CA LEU A 33 -6.93 -0.91 -9.25
C LEU A 33 -6.44 0.51 -9.50
N PHE A 34 -5.25 0.67 -10.09
CA PHE A 34 -4.64 1.98 -10.32
C PHE A 34 -4.97 2.52 -11.71
N SER A 35 -5.11 3.84 -11.80
CA SER A 35 -5.37 4.48 -13.10
C SER A 35 -4.10 4.49 -13.96
N ASN A 36 -4.29 4.72 -15.27
CA ASN A 36 -3.18 4.76 -16.22
C ASN A 36 -2.20 5.90 -15.96
N ASP A 37 -2.65 6.93 -15.25
CA ASP A 37 -1.84 8.10 -14.88
C ASP A 37 -1.68 8.24 -13.37
N ALA A 38 -1.78 7.14 -12.63
CA ALA A 38 -1.65 7.13 -11.19
C ALA A 38 -0.27 7.59 -10.72
N GLU A 39 -0.21 8.07 -9.49
CA GLU A 39 1.04 8.42 -8.82
C GLU A 39 1.13 7.66 -7.51
N LEU A 40 2.29 7.04 -7.25
CA LEU A 40 2.54 6.30 -6.03
C LEU A 40 3.85 6.77 -5.41
N MET A 41 3.82 7.02 -4.11
CA MET A 41 5.05 7.40 -3.41
C MET A 41 5.01 7.09 -1.91
N ASN A 42 6.20 7.02 -1.34
CA ASN A 42 6.40 7.00 0.10
C ASN A 42 7.34 8.15 0.49
N LEU A 43 7.61 8.30 1.78
CA LEU A 43 8.42 9.42 2.28
C LEU A 43 9.87 9.43 1.76
N ALA A 44 10.40 8.28 1.39
CA ALA A 44 11.78 8.17 0.94
C ALA A 44 11.97 8.59 -0.51
N MET A 45 10.88 8.71 -1.26
CA MET A 45 10.95 8.99 -2.70
C MET A 45 10.89 10.49 -2.96
N LEU A 46 11.76 10.97 -3.83
CA LEU A 46 11.77 12.40 -4.24
C LEU A 46 10.69 12.68 -5.28
N GLU A 47 10.38 11.70 -6.11
CA GLU A 47 9.36 11.81 -7.14
C GLU A 47 8.49 10.56 -7.15
N PRO A 48 7.20 10.70 -7.49
CA PRO A 48 6.32 9.54 -7.53
C PRO A 48 6.64 8.62 -8.71
N LEU A 49 6.36 7.34 -8.52
CA LEU A 49 6.27 6.39 -9.63
C LEU A 49 4.92 6.60 -10.31
N LYS A 50 4.87 6.46 -11.63
CA LYS A 50 3.69 6.85 -12.41
C LYS A 50 3.10 5.70 -13.22
N GLY A 51 1.77 5.72 -13.31
CA GLY A 51 0.99 4.82 -14.14
C GLY A 51 0.94 3.41 -13.61
N LYS A 52 0.41 2.50 -14.42
CA LYS A 52 0.34 1.09 -14.04
C LYS A 52 1.73 0.46 -13.95
N GLU A 53 2.65 0.90 -14.78
CA GLU A 53 4.04 0.45 -14.70
C GLU A 53 4.67 0.89 -13.38
N GLY A 54 4.43 2.15 -12.97
CA GLY A 54 4.88 2.64 -11.68
C GLY A 54 4.26 1.89 -10.52
N ALA A 55 2.98 1.54 -10.62
CA ALA A 55 2.31 0.73 -9.62
C ALA A 55 2.94 -0.67 -9.54
N HIS A 56 3.24 -1.28 -10.69
CA HIS A 56 3.91 -2.56 -10.74
C HIS A 56 5.26 -2.51 -10.02
N GLN A 57 6.06 -1.50 -10.32
CA GLN A 57 7.38 -1.31 -9.71
C GLN A 57 7.26 -1.09 -8.20
N PHE A 58 6.29 -0.28 -7.78
CA PHE A 58 6.09 0.03 -6.37
C PHE A 58 5.77 -1.22 -5.56
N TRP A 59 4.80 -2.00 -6.03
CA TRP A 59 4.34 -3.18 -5.29
C TRP A 59 5.30 -4.35 -5.38
N ASP A 60 6.01 -4.48 -6.51
CA ASP A 60 7.07 -5.47 -6.65
C ASP A 60 8.18 -5.21 -5.64
N LYS A 61 8.62 -3.95 -5.54
CA LYS A 61 9.64 -3.56 -4.57
C LYS A 61 9.15 -3.76 -3.14
N TYR A 62 7.90 -3.42 -2.87
CA TYR A 62 7.30 -3.62 -1.56
C TYR A 62 7.44 -5.08 -1.11
N LEU A 63 7.00 -6.01 -1.94
CA LEU A 63 7.06 -7.43 -1.59
C LEU A 63 8.48 -7.97 -1.50
N SER A 64 9.40 -7.41 -2.28
CA SER A 64 10.79 -7.89 -2.34
C SER A 64 11.55 -7.73 -1.03
N VAL A 65 11.08 -6.82 -0.17
CA VAL A 65 11.72 -6.54 1.12
C VAL A 65 11.44 -7.63 2.15
N PHE A 66 10.36 -8.39 1.94
CA PHE A 66 9.85 -9.35 2.92
C PHE A 66 9.95 -10.78 2.42
N ASP A 67 10.23 -11.69 3.37
CA ASP A 67 10.00 -13.10 3.17
C ASP A 67 8.50 -13.40 3.33
N GLN A 68 7.90 -12.82 4.37
CA GLN A 68 6.47 -12.87 4.62
C GLN A 68 6.01 -11.53 5.15
N ILE A 69 4.80 -11.12 4.79
CA ILE A 69 4.19 -9.91 5.34
C ILE A 69 2.67 -10.05 5.34
N HIS A 70 2.05 -9.55 6.38
CA HIS A 70 0.60 -9.48 6.50
C HIS A 70 0.22 -8.15 7.12
N SER A 71 -0.68 -7.42 6.46
CA SER A 71 -1.17 -6.12 6.92
C SER A 71 -2.59 -6.22 7.42
N GLU A 72 -2.86 -5.56 8.54
CA GLU A 72 -4.21 -5.41 9.07
C GLU A 72 -4.55 -3.92 9.11
N PHE A 73 -5.75 -3.58 8.67
CA PHE A 73 -6.22 -2.20 8.63
C PHE A 73 -7.01 -1.93 9.91
N THR A 74 -6.49 -1.02 10.72
CA THR A 74 -7.03 -0.75 12.05
C THR A 74 -8.04 0.38 12.07
N ASN A 75 -8.02 1.25 11.06
CA ASN A 75 -8.97 2.35 10.95
C ASN A 75 -9.07 2.80 9.50
N VAL A 76 -10.27 3.19 9.10
CA VAL A 76 -10.55 3.70 7.75
C VAL A 76 -11.34 4.99 7.87
N ILE A 77 -10.83 6.05 7.26
CA ILE A 77 -11.50 7.35 7.20
C ILE A 77 -11.74 7.67 5.74
N GLU A 78 -12.96 8.09 5.40
CA GLU A 78 -13.34 8.31 4.00
C GLU A 78 -14.04 9.64 3.84
N ASN A 79 -13.87 10.23 2.66
CA ASN A 79 -14.71 11.33 2.19
C ASN A 79 -15.19 11.01 0.77
N ASN A 80 -15.65 12.01 0.02
CA ASN A 80 -16.22 11.79 -1.31
C ASN A 80 -15.19 11.41 -2.38
N ASP A 81 -13.91 11.65 -2.14
CA ASP A 81 -12.88 11.48 -3.16
C ASP A 81 -11.70 10.62 -2.68
N ALA A 82 -11.59 10.38 -1.38
CA ALA A 82 -10.37 9.80 -0.83
C ALA A 82 -10.63 8.94 0.38
N SER A 83 -9.67 8.11 0.72
CA SER A 83 -9.68 7.38 1.97
C SER A 83 -8.31 7.41 2.63
N VAL A 84 -8.30 7.30 3.94
CA VAL A 84 -7.11 7.22 4.78
C VAL A 84 -7.18 5.90 5.55
N LEU A 85 -6.13 5.11 5.43
CA LEU A 85 -6.06 3.78 6.03
C LEU A 85 -4.94 3.75 7.06
N GLU A 86 -5.28 3.49 8.30
CA GLU A 86 -4.28 3.18 9.32
C GLU A 86 -4.08 1.68 9.35
N TRP A 87 -2.84 1.23 9.42
CA TRP A 87 -2.54 -0.19 9.34
C TRP A 87 -1.36 -0.59 10.22
N VAL A 88 -1.32 -1.87 10.54
CA VAL A 88 -0.20 -2.53 11.20
C VAL A 88 0.20 -3.72 10.34
N SER A 89 1.49 -3.84 10.05
CA SER A 89 2.03 -4.93 9.24
C SER A 89 3.01 -5.75 10.07
N LYS A 90 2.90 -7.06 9.96
CA LYS A 90 3.76 -8.01 10.68
C LYS A 90 4.30 -9.03 9.69
N GLY A 91 5.55 -9.37 9.84
CA GLY A 91 6.16 -10.36 8.98
C GLY A 91 7.61 -10.59 9.27
N THR A 92 8.31 -11.07 8.25
CA THR A 92 9.72 -11.38 8.30
C THR A 92 10.39 -10.73 7.10
N LEU A 93 11.47 -10.01 7.36
CA LEU A 93 12.28 -9.42 6.30
C LEU A 93 13.03 -10.52 5.54
N SER A 94 13.47 -10.21 4.33
CA SER A 94 14.29 -11.14 3.54
C SER A 94 15.59 -11.52 4.25
N SER A 95 16.03 -10.71 5.23
CA SER A 95 17.17 -11.00 6.09
C SER A 95 16.83 -12.00 7.21
N SER A 96 15.59 -12.46 7.31
CA SER A 96 15.06 -13.35 8.34
C SER A 96 14.74 -12.67 9.67
N GLU A 97 14.92 -11.35 9.78
CA GLU A 97 14.48 -10.61 10.97
C GLU A 97 12.98 -10.44 11.00
N GLU A 98 12.39 -10.62 12.19
CA GLU A 98 10.97 -10.32 12.37
C GLU A 98 10.76 -8.81 12.40
N ILE A 99 9.64 -8.36 11.82
CA ILE A 99 9.29 -6.95 11.79
C ILE A 99 7.82 -6.77 12.12
N THR A 100 7.54 -5.73 12.90
CA THR A 100 6.19 -5.19 13.09
C THR A 100 6.31 -3.70 12.93
N TYR A 101 5.52 -3.13 12.01
CA TYR A 101 5.54 -1.69 11.81
C TYR A 101 4.15 -1.21 11.45
N ARG A 102 3.94 0.08 11.58
CA ARG A 102 2.62 0.67 11.33
C ARG A 102 2.76 1.94 10.51
N GLY A 103 1.66 2.31 9.89
CA GLY A 103 1.66 3.49 9.07
C GLY A 103 0.27 3.91 8.66
N VAL A 104 0.25 4.86 7.75
CA VAL A 104 -0.96 5.46 7.22
C VAL A 104 -0.80 5.56 5.71
N SER A 105 -1.83 5.16 4.98
CA SER A 105 -1.87 5.31 3.52
C SER A 105 -3.03 6.20 3.13
N VAL A 106 -2.78 7.09 2.18
CA VAL A 106 -3.78 8.01 1.66
C VAL A 106 -4.04 7.65 0.20
N LEU A 107 -5.30 7.35 -0.11
CA LEU A 107 -5.73 7.00 -1.46
C LEU A 107 -6.67 8.07 -1.97
N GLU A 108 -6.37 8.62 -3.14
CA GLU A 108 -7.28 9.51 -3.85
C GLU A 108 -7.79 8.78 -5.08
N PHE A 109 -9.08 8.85 -5.32
CA PHE A 109 -9.75 8.09 -6.38
C PHE A 109 -10.26 9.01 -7.46
N ASN A 110 -10.25 8.51 -8.70
CA ASN A 110 -10.84 9.20 -9.84
C ASN A 110 -11.33 8.15 -10.84
N ASN A 111 -12.56 8.30 -11.32
CA ASN A 111 -13.16 7.40 -12.31
C ASN A 111 -13.07 5.91 -11.91
N GLY A 112 -13.30 5.63 -10.64
CA GLY A 112 -13.33 4.24 -10.15
C GLY A 112 -11.95 3.60 -9.94
N LYS A 113 -10.89 4.38 -10.03
CA LYS A 113 -9.51 3.90 -9.90
C LYS A 113 -8.75 4.70 -8.87
N VAL A 114 -7.68 4.13 -8.32
CA VAL A 114 -6.75 4.85 -7.46
C VAL A 114 -5.91 5.76 -8.34
N GLN A 115 -6.04 7.06 -8.11
CA GLN A 115 -5.32 8.08 -8.87
C GLN A 115 -4.01 8.46 -8.19
N ARG A 116 -4.01 8.55 -6.87
CA ARG A 116 -2.82 8.85 -6.09
C ARG A 116 -2.78 8.00 -4.85
N PHE A 117 -1.60 7.45 -4.58
CA PHE A 117 -1.34 6.64 -3.41
C PHE A 117 -0.11 7.19 -2.72
N ARG A 118 -0.24 7.53 -1.43
CA ARG A 118 0.88 7.97 -0.60
C ARG A 118 0.87 7.15 0.67
N THR A 119 2.02 6.68 1.08
CA THR A 119 2.12 5.89 2.31
C THR A 119 3.23 6.45 3.21
N TYR A 120 2.95 6.47 4.50
CA TYR A 120 3.80 7.07 5.52
C TYR A 120 3.98 6.06 6.65
N TYR A 121 5.23 5.76 6.96
CA TYR A 121 5.54 4.82 8.04
C TYR A 121 6.93 5.15 8.59
N ASP A 122 7.21 4.62 9.79
CA ASP A 122 8.52 4.80 10.41
C ASP A 122 9.51 3.82 9.78
N SER A 123 10.38 4.34 8.93
CA SER A 123 11.39 3.53 8.25
C SER A 123 12.45 2.97 9.21
N ALA A 124 12.56 3.52 10.42
CA ALA A 124 13.47 2.99 11.43
C ALA A 124 13.16 1.53 11.79
N ALA A 125 11.91 1.09 11.59
CA ALA A 125 11.53 -0.30 11.81
C ALA A 125 12.33 -1.28 10.96
N PHE A 126 12.87 -0.81 9.82
CA PHE A 126 13.65 -1.64 8.90
C PHE A 126 15.15 -1.65 9.20
N LEU A 127 15.59 -0.88 10.17
CA LEU A 127 16.99 -0.87 10.58
C LEU A 127 17.35 -2.15 11.35
N PRO A 128 18.63 -2.54 11.35
CA PRO A 128 19.09 -3.65 12.17
C PRO A 128 18.73 -3.45 13.63
N GLN A 129 18.53 -4.54 14.35
CA GLN A 129 18.03 -4.52 15.72
C GLN A 129 18.81 -3.58 16.65
N GLY A 130 20.11 -3.54 16.55
CA GLY A 130 20.95 -2.69 17.39
C GLY A 130 20.85 -1.21 17.08
N ALA A 131 20.25 -0.82 15.95
CA ALA A 131 20.10 0.56 15.51
C ALA A 131 18.71 1.15 15.73
N LYS A 132 17.77 0.38 16.33
CA LYS A 132 16.38 0.80 16.53
C LYS A 132 16.12 1.61 17.78
N HIS A 133 17.13 1.96 18.48
CA HIS A 133 17.00 2.72 19.72
C HIS A 133 16.76 4.18 19.49
N VAL A 134 16.02 4.74 20.36
CA VAL A 134 15.90 6.17 20.51
C VAL A 134 16.65 6.64 21.70
#